data_29dbca06bcd63bcbb2b6025eebbb95e7
#
_entry.id   29dbca06bcd63bcbb2b6025eebbb95e7
#
_cell.length_a   1.000
_cell.length_b   1.000
_cell.length_c   1.000
_cell.angle_alpha   90.00
_cell.angle_beta   90.00
_cell.angle_gamma   90.00
#
_symmetry.space_group_name_H-M   'P 1'
#
loop_
_entity.id
_entity.type
_entity.pdbx_description
1 polymer ?
#
loop_
_entity_poly.entity_id
_entity_poly.type
_entity_poly.pdbx_seq_one_letter_code
_entity_poly.pdbx_strand_id
1 'polypeptide(L)'
;MHPALSMIFLTTLIGVGQGLFLALFTAQSYSLFGLLPVQDGPRFYAHGSLIASIFLGGGLFASFFHLGRPERAWRSAAQWRTSWLSREVIVLPVFSATVLLYGLAHLLAWKPVLLTLPSGLRIDATVVLGAVGWVLAIFLFVCTGMIYACLRFLREWHTPLTVINYIMLGGASGFTLAAAFAVFAAPDLVGFFAGWAVVITALGLVGRVASLRRNARLRPTSSLQTAIGVKHPTIRQTALGFIGGSFNTREFFHHARRPVLRMVKWFFLAASFVLPLLLLAAGLSAGLAVALILAFIVQYCGLLAERWFFFAEANHPQNLYYAGIGE
;
A
#
# COMPACT_ATOMS: atom_id res chain seq x y z
N MET A 1 -3.46 12.31 -13.15
CA MET A 1 -2.90 13.21 -12.11
C MET A 1 -1.39 13.13 -12.14
N HIS A 2 -0.66 14.20 -11.75
CA HIS A 2 0.81 14.13 -11.64
C HIS A 2 1.18 13.33 -10.39
N PRO A 3 1.95 12.23 -10.52
CA PRO A 3 2.32 11.38 -9.38
C PRO A 3 3.38 12.07 -8.51
N ALA A 4 3.00 12.55 -7.33
CA ALA A 4 3.94 13.10 -6.37
C ALA A 4 4.77 11.99 -5.71
N LEU A 5 6.09 12.08 -5.77
CA LEU A 5 6.99 11.06 -5.18
C LEU A 5 6.76 10.86 -3.68
N SER A 6 6.51 11.94 -2.95
CA SER A 6 6.21 11.87 -1.51
C SER A 6 4.98 11.01 -1.20
N MET A 7 3.92 11.10 -2.02
CA MET A 7 2.71 10.27 -1.88
C MET A 7 2.98 8.82 -2.24
N ILE A 8 3.82 8.57 -3.25
CA ILE A 8 4.22 7.22 -3.66
C ILE A 8 4.99 6.55 -2.50
N PHE A 9 6.02 7.22 -1.97
CA PHE A 9 6.80 6.69 -0.85
C PHE A 9 5.95 6.55 0.43
N LEU A 10 5.12 7.54 0.77
CA LEU A 10 4.20 7.44 1.90
C LEU A 10 3.39 6.15 1.85
N THR A 11 2.66 5.93 0.76
CA THR A 11 1.70 4.82 0.68
C THR A 11 2.38 3.46 0.53
N THR A 12 3.53 3.38 -0.13
CA THR A 12 4.26 2.11 -0.30
C THR A 12 5.01 1.71 0.96
N LEU A 13 5.73 2.63 1.60
CA LEU A 13 6.48 2.34 2.84
C LEU A 13 5.54 1.95 3.98
N ILE A 14 4.46 2.74 4.19
CA ILE A 14 3.47 2.38 5.21
C ILE A 14 2.85 1.01 4.90
N GLY A 15 2.53 0.74 3.62
CA GLY A 15 1.99 -0.55 3.20
C GLY A 15 2.91 -1.73 3.52
N VAL A 16 4.22 -1.60 3.30
CA VAL A 16 5.22 -2.62 3.67
C VAL A 16 5.26 -2.82 5.19
N GLY A 17 5.31 -1.72 5.97
CA GLY A 17 5.32 -1.81 7.44
C GLY A 17 4.08 -2.49 8.01
N GLN A 18 2.89 -2.15 7.50
CA GLN A 18 1.62 -2.80 7.86
C GLN A 18 1.65 -4.29 7.50
N GLY A 19 2.06 -4.62 6.26
CA GLY A 19 2.12 -6.00 5.79
C GLY A 19 3.12 -6.85 6.57
N LEU A 20 4.28 -6.29 6.94
CA LEU A 20 5.25 -6.99 7.78
C LEU A 20 4.69 -7.27 9.18
N PHE A 21 4.03 -6.29 9.80
CA PHE A 21 3.38 -6.51 11.10
C PHE A 21 2.28 -7.58 11.02
N LEU A 22 1.47 -7.58 9.96
CA LEU A 22 0.48 -8.63 9.72
C LEU A 22 1.15 -10.00 9.63
N ALA A 23 2.29 -10.12 8.93
CA ALA A 23 3.04 -11.37 8.81
C ALA A 23 3.53 -11.85 10.19
N LEU A 24 4.14 -10.97 11.00
CA LEU A 24 4.64 -11.31 12.34
C LEU A 24 3.52 -11.82 13.25
N PHE A 25 2.40 -11.12 13.32
CA PHE A 25 1.29 -11.53 14.16
C PHE A 25 0.60 -12.79 13.63
N THR A 26 0.55 -12.99 12.31
CA THR A 26 0.05 -14.24 11.73
C THR A 26 0.93 -15.42 12.19
N ALA A 27 2.26 -15.30 12.16
CA ALA A 27 3.15 -16.33 12.66
C ALA A 27 2.96 -16.59 14.16
N GLN A 28 2.83 -15.54 14.99
CA GLN A 28 2.54 -15.70 16.41
C GLN A 28 1.21 -16.41 16.66
N SER A 29 0.18 -16.08 15.87
CA SER A 29 -1.13 -16.73 15.99
C SER A 29 -1.07 -18.20 15.65
N TYR A 30 -0.36 -18.59 14.57
CA TYR A 30 -0.16 -19.99 14.21
C TYR A 30 0.65 -20.75 15.25
N SER A 31 1.67 -20.12 15.84
CA SER A 31 2.43 -20.70 16.95
C SER A 31 1.58 -20.88 18.21
N LEU A 32 0.67 -19.95 18.50
CA LEU A 32 -0.27 -20.02 19.62
C LEU A 32 -1.19 -21.25 19.52
N PHE A 33 -1.58 -21.63 18.30
CA PHE A 33 -2.39 -22.83 18.02
C PHE A 33 -1.54 -24.11 17.79
N GLY A 34 -0.23 -24.05 17.99
CA GLY A 34 0.66 -25.19 17.81
C GLY A 34 0.89 -25.61 16.36
N LEU A 35 0.55 -24.75 15.40
CA LEU A 35 0.72 -25.03 13.97
C LEU A 35 2.11 -24.66 13.44
N LEU A 36 2.84 -23.84 14.18
CA LEU A 36 4.22 -23.44 13.90
C LEU A 36 5.08 -23.57 15.15
N PRO A 37 6.42 -23.76 14.99
CA PRO A 37 7.35 -23.72 16.08
C PRO A 37 7.24 -22.38 16.84
N VAL A 38 7.24 -22.47 18.15
CA VAL A 38 7.27 -21.27 19.01
C VAL A 38 8.63 -20.59 18.83
N GLN A 39 8.61 -19.31 18.53
CA GLN A 39 9.83 -18.51 18.50
C GLN A 39 10.14 -18.03 19.92
N ASP A 40 10.91 -18.83 20.67
CA ASP A 40 11.24 -18.56 22.08
C ASP A 40 12.21 -17.37 22.25
N GLY A 41 12.93 -17.00 21.18
CA GLY A 41 13.81 -15.85 21.20
C GLY A 41 13.03 -14.51 21.21
N PRO A 42 13.25 -13.64 22.23
CA PRO A 42 12.58 -12.33 22.30
C PRO A 42 12.91 -11.44 21.10
N ARG A 43 13.95 -11.80 20.35
CA ARG A 43 14.54 -10.97 19.30
C ARG A 43 13.79 -11.02 17.97
N PHE A 44 13.16 -12.15 17.61
CA PHE A 44 12.49 -12.29 16.31
C PHE A 44 11.38 -11.24 16.12
N TYR A 45 10.39 -11.26 17.01
CA TYR A 45 9.27 -10.31 16.94
C TYR A 45 9.69 -8.86 17.23
N ALA A 46 10.68 -8.65 18.13
CA ALA A 46 11.21 -7.32 18.42
C ALA A 46 11.91 -6.71 17.21
N HIS A 47 12.83 -7.45 16.55
CA HIS A 47 13.51 -6.95 15.35
C HIS A 47 12.56 -6.79 14.16
N GLY A 48 11.63 -7.73 13.96
CA GLY A 48 10.62 -7.60 12.93
C GLY A 48 9.74 -6.35 13.11
N SER A 49 9.35 -6.07 14.37
CA SER A 49 8.59 -4.84 14.70
C SER A 49 9.43 -3.57 14.53
N LEU A 50 10.72 -3.62 14.83
CA LEU A 50 11.63 -2.49 14.58
C LEU A 50 11.72 -2.20 13.08
N ILE A 51 11.88 -3.23 12.25
CA ILE A 51 11.89 -3.08 10.78
C ILE A 51 10.55 -2.49 10.31
N ALA A 52 9.41 -3.01 10.78
CA ALA A 52 8.09 -2.46 10.47
C ALA A 52 7.99 -0.98 10.86
N SER A 53 8.49 -0.60 12.04
CA SER A 53 8.51 0.78 12.53
C SER A 53 9.38 1.70 11.69
N ILE A 54 10.52 1.21 11.17
CA ILE A 54 11.38 1.96 10.24
C ILE A 54 10.62 2.27 8.94
N PHE A 55 9.88 1.29 8.38
CA PHE A 55 9.06 1.51 7.19
C PHE A 55 7.91 2.49 7.46
N LEU A 56 7.21 2.36 8.58
CA LEU A 56 6.15 3.29 9.00
C LEU A 56 6.69 4.72 9.20
N GLY A 57 7.81 4.85 9.91
CA GLY A 57 8.49 6.13 10.13
C GLY A 57 8.98 6.76 8.84
N GLY A 58 9.57 5.96 7.94
CA GLY A 58 10.00 6.41 6.61
C GLY A 58 8.84 6.93 5.76
N GLY A 59 7.70 6.22 5.78
CA GLY A 59 6.48 6.67 5.10
C GLY A 59 5.95 7.97 5.71
N LEU A 60 5.89 8.06 7.04
CA LEU A 60 5.47 9.27 7.73
C LEU A 60 6.42 10.45 7.43
N PHE A 61 7.73 10.21 7.41
CA PHE A 61 8.72 11.21 6.99
C PHE A 61 8.48 11.70 5.56
N ALA A 62 8.19 10.79 4.62
CA ALA A 62 7.86 11.16 3.25
C ALA A 62 6.62 12.07 3.18
N SER A 63 5.68 11.97 4.12
CA SER A 63 4.48 12.81 4.15
C SER A 63 4.78 14.30 4.33
N PHE A 64 5.84 14.65 5.04
CA PHE A 64 6.21 16.06 5.26
C PHE A 64 6.50 16.81 3.96
N PHE A 65 6.96 16.12 2.91
CA PHE A 65 7.34 16.75 1.63
C PHE A 65 6.15 17.17 0.75
N HIS A 66 4.92 16.80 1.12
CA HIS A 66 3.72 17.28 0.41
C HIS A 66 2.79 18.11 1.29
N LEU A 67 3.17 18.33 2.55
CA LEU A 67 2.44 19.21 3.46
C LEU A 67 2.93 20.64 3.29
N GLY A 68 2.06 21.53 2.86
CA GLY A 68 2.40 22.95 2.73
C GLY A 68 2.70 23.63 4.08
N ARG A 69 2.11 23.14 5.18
CA ARG A 69 2.30 23.62 6.57
C ARG A 69 2.27 22.45 7.54
N PRO A 70 3.41 21.74 7.70
CA PRO A 70 3.49 20.55 8.55
C PRO A 70 3.10 20.79 10.01
N GLU A 71 3.37 21.97 10.55
CA GLU A 71 3.02 22.40 11.91
C GLU A 71 1.50 22.41 12.18
N ARG A 72 0.71 22.41 11.12
CA ARG A 72 -0.77 22.40 11.19
C ARG A 72 -1.37 21.05 10.83
N ALA A 73 -0.56 20.02 10.58
CA ALA A 73 -1.03 18.70 10.14
C ALA A 73 -2.05 18.06 11.10
N TRP A 74 -1.93 18.32 12.40
CA TRP A 74 -2.88 17.86 13.42
C TRP A 74 -4.34 18.28 13.17
N ARG A 75 -4.56 19.40 12.44
CA ARG A 75 -5.91 19.86 12.08
C ARG A 75 -6.62 18.91 11.12
N SER A 76 -5.88 18.11 10.37
CA SER A 76 -6.47 17.12 9.46
C SER A 76 -7.24 16.02 10.20
N ALA A 77 -6.98 15.82 11.50
CA ALA A 77 -7.74 14.89 12.34
C ALA A 77 -9.16 15.39 12.73
N ALA A 78 -9.45 16.69 12.58
CA ALA A 78 -10.70 17.29 13.09
C ALA A 78 -11.98 16.70 12.47
N GLN A 79 -11.94 16.25 11.21
CA GLN A 79 -13.11 15.76 10.48
C GLN A 79 -13.21 14.21 10.45
N TRP A 80 -12.81 13.54 11.54
CA TRP A 80 -12.72 12.08 11.61
C TRP A 80 -14.05 11.35 11.34
N ARG A 81 -15.21 12.00 11.57
CA ARG A 81 -16.53 11.41 11.32
C ARG A 81 -16.86 11.29 9.83
N THR A 82 -16.36 12.19 9.00
CA THR A 82 -16.73 12.30 7.58
C THR A 82 -15.56 12.05 6.61
N SER A 83 -14.31 12.31 7.03
CA SER A 83 -13.13 12.23 6.17
C SER A 83 -12.31 10.97 6.43
N TRP A 84 -12.03 10.21 5.37
CA TRP A 84 -11.14 9.06 5.44
C TRP A 84 -9.68 9.44 5.71
N LEU A 85 -9.23 10.59 5.18
CA LEU A 85 -7.91 11.14 5.49
C LEU A 85 -7.77 11.43 6.99
N SER A 86 -8.81 12.02 7.62
CA SER A 86 -8.78 12.29 9.07
C SER A 86 -8.68 11.01 9.89
N ARG A 87 -9.35 9.94 9.46
CA ARG A 87 -9.23 8.62 10.11
C ARG A 87 -7.83 8.04 9.94
N GLU A 88 -7.23 8.12 8.75
CA GLU A 88 -5.86 7.68 8.51
C GLU A 88 -4.87 8.39 9.42
N VAL A 89 -4.97 9.72 9.53
CA VAL A 89 -4.10 10.57 10.38
C VAL A 89 -4.20 10.20 11.87
N ILE A 90 -5.34 9.69 12.33
CA ILE A 90 -5.52 9.20 13.71
C ILE A 90 -5.01 7.76 13.84
N VAL A 91 -5.39 6.88 12.92
CA VAL A 91 -5.10 5.44 13.02
C VAL A 91 -3.61 5.15 12.83
N LEU A 92 -2.93 5.87 11.93
CA LEU A 92 -1.51 5.64 11.64
C LEU A 92 -0.61 5.80 12.88
N PRO A 93 -0.68 6.88 13.68
CA PRO A 93 0.10 7.00 14.91
C PRO A 93 -0.26 5.94 15.95
N VAL A 94 -1.54 5.63 16.11
CA VAL A 94 -2.00 4.60 17.06
C VAL A 94 -1.47 3.23 16.67
N PHE A 95 -1.55 2.88 15.39
CA PHE A 95 -0.97 1.64 14.85
C PHE A 95 0.54 1.61 15.05
N SER A 96 1.25 2.69 14.71
CA SER A 96 2.72 2.77 14.89
C SER A 96 3.13 2.60 16.33
N ALA A 97 2.42 3.22 17.27
CA ALA A 97 2.63 3.03 18.70
C ALA A 97 2.37 1.57 19.12
N THR A 98 1.30 0.95 18.61
CA THR A 98 1.00 -0.47 18.89
C THR A 98 2.10 -1.40 18.39
N VAL A 99 2.66 -1.15 17.20
CA VAL A 99 3.79 -1.93 16.64
C VAL A 99 5.03 -1.81 17.54
N LEU A 100 5.34 -0.60 18.00
CA LEU A 100 6.45 -0.34 18.92
C LEU A 100 6.24 -1.03 20.27
N LEU A 101 5.05 -0.92 20.85
CA LEU A 101 4.72 -1.56 22.13
C LEU A 101 4.76 -3.09 22.02
N TYR A 102 4.26 -3.65 20.92
CA TYR A 102 4.35 -5.08 20.64
C TYR A 102 5.81 -5.55 20.55
N GLY A 103 6.65 -4.83 19.79
CA GLY A 103 8.08 -5.14 19.69
C GLY A 103 8.80 -5.01 21.04
N LEU A 104 8.50 -3.97 21.80
CA LEU A 104 9.08 -3.73 23.13
C LEU A 104 8.66 -4.79 24.14
N ALA A 105 7.39 -5.20 24.14
CA ALA A 105 6.89 -6.26 25.02
C ALA A 105 7.61 -7.59 24.74
N HIS A 106 7.87 -7.92 23.48
CA HIS A 106 8.68 -9.08 23.12
C HIS A 106 10.14 -8.93 23.54
N LEU A 107 10.76 -7.76 23.31
CA LEU A 107 12.15 -7.49 23.65
C LEU A 107 12.41 -7.62 25.14
N LEU A 108 11.51 -7.10 25.95
CA LEU A 108 11.59 -7.15 27.41
C LEU A 108 11.06 -8.46 28.02
N ALA A 109 10.65 -9.41 27.17
CA ALA A 109 9.98 -10.64 27.59
C ALA A 109 8.77 -10.39 28.52
N TRP A 110 8.11 -9.24 28.37
CA TRP A 110 6.94 -8.85 29.15
C TRP A 110 5.69 -9.54 28.58
N LYS A 111 5.41 -10.73 29.11
CA LYS A 111 4.33 -11.62 28.64
C LYS A 111 3.39 -12.01 29.79
N PRO A 112 2.79 -11.06 30.55
CA PRO A 112 1.82 -11.42 31.57
C PRO A 112 0.63 -12.11 30.91
N VAL A 113 0.22 -13.25 31.48
CA VAL A 113 -0.97 -13.99 31.06
C VAL A 113 -2.20 -13.19 31.51
N LEU A 114 -3.00 -12.74 30.55
CA LEU A 114 -4.21 -11.95 30.81
C LEU A 114 -5.45 -12.84 30.92
N LEU A 115 -5.48 -13.92 30.13
CA LEU A 115 -6.61 -14.85 30.09
C LEU A 115 -6.11 -16.25 29.79
N THR A 116 -6.67 -17.24 30.49
CA THR A 116 -6.49 -18.67 30.17
C THR A 116 -7.85 -19.22 29.75
N LEU A 117 -7.97 -19.69 28.51
CA LEU A 117 -9.20 -20.28 28.01
C LEU A 117 -9.42 -21.68 28.59
N PRO A 118 -10.69 -22.21 28.60
CA PRO A 118 -10.97 -23.56 29.06
C PRO A 118 -10.19 -24.66 28.30
N SER A 119 -9.75 -24.36 27.08
CA SER A 119 -8.88 -25.23 26.25
C SER A 119 -7.42 -25.29 26.74
N GLY A 120 -7.05 -24.54 27.78
CA GLY A 120 -5.68 -24.42 28.25
C GLY A 120 -4.84 -23.37 27.49
N LEU A 121 -5.39 -22.72 26.49
CA LEU A 121 -4.71 -21.70 25.69
C LEU A 121 -4.48 -20.45 26.53
N ARG A 122 -3.22 -20.00 26.62
CA ARG A 122 -2.81 -18.81 27.39
C ARG A 122 -2.70 -17.60 26.46
N ILE A 123 -3.51 -16.59 26.74
CA ILE A 123 -3.50 -15.30 26.01
C ILE A 123 -2.72 -14.32 26.88
N ASP A 124 -1.53 -13.97 26.44
CA ASP A 124 -0.66 -12.99 27.08
C ASP A 124 -0.83 -11.58 26.46
N ALA A 125 -0.19 -10.59 27.06
CA ALA A 125 -0.27 -9.21 26.60
C ALA A 125 0.23 -9.01 25.17
N THR A 126 1.20 -9.81 24.70
CA THR A 126 1.73 -9.70 23.33
C THR A 126 0.72 -10.18 22.31
N VAL A 127 -0.05 -11.22 22.60
CA VAL A 127 -1.15 -11.70 21.75
C VAL A 127 -2.24 -10.63 21.62
N VAL A 128 -2.60 -9.98 22.75
CA VAL A 128 -3.61 -8.89 22.71
C VAL A 128 -3.12 -7.69 21.93
N LEU A 129 -1.88 -7.23 22.17
CA LEU A 129 -1.28 -6.14 21.40
C LEU A 129 -1.19 -6.48 19.90
N GLY A 130 -0.80 -7.72 19.58
CA GLY A 130 -0.76 -8.22 18.22
C GLY A 130 -2.12 -8.21 17.53
N ALA A 131 -3.18 -8.69 18.22
CA ALA A 131 -4.55 -8.69 17.71
C ALA A 131 -5.07 -7.28 17.46
N VAL A 132 -4.86 -6.36 18.42
CA VAL A 132 -5.22 -4.94 18.28
C VAL A 132 -4.47 -4.33 17.10
N GLY A 133 -3.16 -4.57 17.00
CA GLY A 133 -2.34 -4.10 15.88
C GLY A 133 -2.79 -4.67 14.53
N TRP A 134 -3.20 -5.95 14.48
CA TRP A 134 -3.73 -6.57 13.27
C TRP A 134 -5.01 -5.88 12.78
N VAL A 135 -5.96 -5.63 13.68
CA VAL A 135 -7.20 -4.90 13.37
C VAL A 135 -6.89 -3.47 12.90
N LEU A 136 -5.98 -2.78 13.59
CA LEU A 136 -5.55 -1.42 13.21
C LEU A 136 -4.85 -1.40 11.85
N ALA A 137 -4.01 -2.40 11.53
CA ALA A 137 -3.36 -2.51 10.23
C ALA A 137 -4.38 -2.65 9.09
N ILE A 138 -5.36 -3.57 9.24
CA ILE A 138 -6.42 -3.73 8.24
C ILE A 138 -7.25 -2.45 8.12
N PHE A 139 -7.63 -1.85 9.24
CA PHE A 139 -8.40 -0.60 9.23
C PHE A 139 -7.62 0.56 8.59
N LEU A 140 -6.31 0.64 8.80
CA LEU A 140 -5.46 1.64 8.16
C LEU A 140 -5.39 1.44 6.65
N PHE A 141 -5.26 0.20 6.15
CA PHE A 141 -5.36 -0.09 4.72
C PHE A 141 -6.70 0.36 4.12
N VAL A 142 -7.79 0.11 4.85
CA VAL A 142 -9.13 0.57 4.44
C VAL A 142 -9.18 2.09 4.39
N CYS A 143 -8.66 2.80 5.40
CA CYS A 143 -8.62 4.26 5.40
C CYS A 143 -7.85 4.80 4.20
N THR A 144 -6.63 4.32 3.97
CA THR A 144 -5.78 4.74 2.84
C THR A 144 -6.45 4.45 1.50
N GLY A 145 -7.00 3.25 1.30
CA GLY A 145 -7.70 2.89 0.07
C GLY A 145 -8.96 3.73 -0.16
N MET A 146 -9.71 4.02 0.91
CA MET A 146 -10.94 4.80 0.84
C MET A 146 -10.72 6.29 0.56
N ILE A 147 -9.55 6.87 0.89
CA ILE A 147 -9.20 8.23 0.48
C ILE A 147 -9.38 8.41 -1.03
N TYR A 148 -9.01 7.40 -1.80
CA TYR A 148 -9.14 7.40 -3.27
C TYR A 148 -10.48 6.84 -3.73
N ALA A 149 -10.93 5.74 -3.14
CA ALA A 149 -12.15 5.06 -3.56
C ALA A 149 -13.43 5.89 -3.31
N CYS A 150 -13.42 6.85 -2.37
CA CYS A 150 -14.57 7.72 -2.12
C CYS A 150 -14.73 8.84 -3.16
N LEU A 151 -13.73 9.09 -4.02
CA LEU A 151 -13.74 10.16 -5.01
C LEU A 151 -14.54 9.74 -6.25
N ARG A 152 -15.85 9.97 -6.23
CA ARG A 152 -16.79 9.52 -7.27
C ARG A 152 -16.48 10.07 -8.66
N PHE A 153 -15.88 11.25 -8.75
CA PHE A 153 -15.54 11.89 -10.02
C PHE A 153 -14.28 11.31 -10.68
N LEU A 154 -13.40 10.62 -9.90
CA LEU A 154 -12.27 9.86 -10.41
C LEU A 154 -12.67 8.39 -10.54
N ARG A 155 -13.31 8.06 -11.66
CA ARG A 155 -13.92 6.75 -11.88
C ARG A 155 -12.93 5.60 -11.86
N GLU A 156 -11.68 5.85 -12.21
CA GLU A 156 -10.58 4.88 -12.16
C GLU A 156 -10.31 4.43 -10.72
N TRP A 157 -10.46 5.33 -9.75
CA TRP A 157 -10.24 5.05 -8.34
C TRP A 157 -11.51 4.64 -7.59
N HIS A 158 -12.68 5.12 -8.05
CA HIS A 158 -13.96 4.85 -7.41
C HIS A 158 -14.43 3.41 -7.64
N THR A 159 -13.83 2.48 -6.89
CA THR A 159 -14.15 1.04 -6.95
C THR A 159 -13.67 0.34 -5.67
N PRO A 160 -14.36 -0.71 -5.17
CA PRO A 160 -13.87 -1.53 -4.07
C PRO A 160 -12.52 -2.18 -4.35
N LEU A 161 -12.19 -2.45 -5.62
CA LEU A 161 -10.89 -2.98 -6.04
C LEU A 161 -9.73 -2.10 -5.60
N THR A 162 -9.93 -0.79 -5.45
CA THR A 162 -8.90 0.13 -4.93
C THR A 162 -8.49 -0.27 -3.52
N VAL A 163 -9.44 -0.44 -2.62
CA VAL A 163 -9.18 -0.86 -1.22
C VAL A 163 -8.56 -2.26 -1.19
N ILE A 164 -9.13 -3.21 -1.95
CA ILE A 164 -8.61 -4.58 -2.03
C ILE A 164 -7.15 -4.59 -2.50
N ASN A 165 -6.80 -3.82 -3.53
CA ASN A 165 -5.43 -3.74 -4.02
C ASN A 165 -4.47 -3.12 -3.00
N TYR A 166 -4.90 -2.12 -2.21
CA TYR A 166 -4.07 -1.59 -1.12
C TYR A 166 -3.73 -2.67 -0.09
N ILE A 167 -4.71 -3.47 0.33
CA ILE A 167 -4.53 -4.58 1.27
C ILE A 167 -3.62 -5.66 0.67
N MET A 168 -3.91 -6.09 -0.57
CA MET A 168 -3.15 -7.17 -1.21
C MET A 168 -1.71 -6.79 -1.49
N LEU A 169 -1.46 -5.60 -2.03
CA LEU A 169 -0.10 -5.15 -2.38
C LEU A 169 0.75 -4.88 -1.12
N GLY A 170 0.17 -4.25 -0.10
CA GLY A 170 0.84 -4.06 1.18
C GLY A 170 1.10 -5.39 1.91
N GLY A 171 0.11 -6.28 1.94
CA GLY A 171 0.26 -7.63 2.49
C GLY A 171 1.35 -8.42 1.75
N ALA A 172 1.30 -8.47 0.41
CA ALA A 172 2.28 -9.19 -0.41
C ALA A 172 3.70 -8.71 -0.11
N SER A 173 3.95 -7.39 -0.13
CA SER A 173 5.29 -6.85 0.13
C SER A 173 5.75 -7.10 1.57
N GLY A 174 4.84 -7.00 2.54
CA GLY A 174 5.18 -7.28 3.94
C GLY A 174 5.51 -8.74 4.20
N PHE A 175 4.76 -9.69 3.64
CA PHE A 175 5.07 -11.12 3.76
C PHE A 175 6.33 -11.50 2.98
N THR A 176 6.61 -10.88 1.83
CA THR A 176 7.87 -11.08 1.10
C THR A 176 9.06 -10.55 1.92
N LEU A 177 8.92 -9.39 2.58
CA LEU A 177 9.93 -8.88 3.49
C LEU A 177 10.10 -9.78 4.71
N ALA A 178 9.01 -10.33 5.27
CA ALA A 178 9.06 -11.28 6.37
C ALA A 178 9.81 -12.56 5.98
N ALA A 179 9.61 -13.07 4.75
CA ALA A 179 10.36 -14.22 4.24
C ALA A 179 11.86 -13.90 4.12
N ALA A 180 12.24 -12.74 3.60
CA ALA A 180 13.63 -12.30 3.52
C ALA A 180 14.27 -12.10 4.91
N PHE A 181 13.52 -11.54 5.86
CA PHE A 181 13.96 -11.35 7.24
C PHE A 181 14.12 -12.70 7.97
N ALA A 182 13.20 -13.63 7.75
CA ALA A 182 13.21 -14.95 8.39
C ALA A 182 14.45 -15.78 8.02
N VAL A 183 15.04 -15.56 6.84
CA VAL A 183 16.31 -16.21 6.45
C VAL A 183 17.39 -16.08 7.53
N PHE A 184 17.45 -14.91 8.18
CA PHE A 184 18.47 -14.59 9.18
C PHE A 184 17.99 -14.77 10.62
N ALA A 185 16.68 -14.56 10.86
CA ALA A 185 16.16 -14.45 12.21
C ALA A 185 15.35 -15.69 12.66
N ALA A 186 14.77 -16.45 11.74
CA ALA A 186 13.94 -17.63 12.01
C ALA A 186 13.86 -18.53 10.75
N PRO A 187 14.91 -19.27 10.39
CA PRO A 187 14.96 -20.09 9.17
C PRO A 187 13.76 -21.05 9.04
N ASP A 188 13.27 -21.59 10.15
CA ASP A 188 12.11 -22.50 10.21
C ASP A 188 10.80 -21.86 9.72
N LEU A 189 10.70 -20.53 9.74
CA LEU A 189 9.52 -19.79 9.30
C LEU A 189 9.60 -19.30 7.83
N VAL A 190 10.73 -19.51 7.15
CA VAL A 190 10.91 -19.05 5.75
C VAL A 190 9.83 -19.62 4.85
N GLY A 191 9.59 -20.93 4.92
CA GLY A 191 8.57 -21.62 4.13
C GLY A 191 7.16 -21.05 4.37
N PHE A 192 6.84 -20.75 5.61
CA PHE A 192 5.56 -20.16 6.00
C PHE A 192 5.37 -18.77 5.38
N PHE A 193 6.31 -17.87 5.58
CA PHE A 193 6.21 -16.50 5.07
C PHE A 193 6.25 -16.44 3.54
N ALA A 194 7.14 -17.20 2.92
CA ALA A 194 7.25 -17.23 1.47
C ALA A 194 6.00 -17.87 0.82
N GLY A 195 5.42 -18.91 1.44
CA GLY A 195 4.16 -19.50 1.00
C GLY A 195 3.02 -18.49 1.00
N TRP A 196 2.83 -17.76 2.11
CA TRP A 196 1.84 -16.68 2.18
C TRP A 196 2.15 -15.53 1.21
N ALA A 197 3.43 -15.16 1.05
CA ALA A 197 3.83 -14.14 0.08
C ALA A 197 3.42 -14.52 -1.36
N VAL A 198 3.61 -15.78 -1.75
CA VAL A 198 3.17 -16.31 -3.06
C VAL A 198 1.65 -16.17 -3.21
N VAL A 199 0.87 -16.63 -2.24
CA VAL A 199 -0.60 -16.60 -2.29
C VAL A 199 -1.10 -15.15 -2.40
N ILE A 200 -0.62 -14.25 -1.52
CA ILE A 200 -1.09 -12.86 -1.49
C ILE A 200 -0.64 -12.11 -2.76
N THR A 201 0.58 -12.36 -3.26
CA THR A 201 1.08 -11.75 -4.51
C THR A 201 0.24 -12.21 -5.71
N ALA A 202 -0.12 -13.49 -5.78
CA ALA A 202 -0.99 -14.01 -6.84
C ALA A 202 -2.40 -13.41 -6.79
N LEU A 203 -3.00 -13.30 -5.61
CA LEU A 203 -4.29 -12.64 -5.41
C LEU A 203 -4.22 -11.14 -5.74
N GLY A 204 -3.12 -10.49 -5.37
CA GLY A 204 -2.84 -9.09 -5.73
C GLY A 204 -2.75 -8.88 -7.25
N LEU A 205 -2.11 -9.81 -7.97
CA LEU A 205 -2.08 -9.78 -9.44
C LEU A 205 -3.49 -9.85 -10.02
N VAL A 206 -4.32 -10.78 -9.54
CA VAL A 206 -5.71 -10.93 -9.99
C VAL A 206 -6.50 -9.64 -9.74
N GLY A 207 -6.41 -9.07 -8.54
CA GLY A 207 -7.09 -7.81 -8.18
C GLY A 207 -6.62 -6.63 -9.04
N ARG A 208 -5.30 -6.54 -9.30
CA ARG A 208 -4.75 -5.45 -10.12
C ARG A 208 -5.11 -5.58 -11.59
N VAL A 209 -5.07 -6.79 -12.14
CA VAL A 209 -5.52 -7.07 -13.51
C VAL A 209 -7.01 -6.79 -13.68
N ALA A 210 -7.83 -7.16 -12.69
CA ALA A 210 -9.26 -6.83 -12.69
C ALA A 210 -9.49 -5.31 -12.72
N SER A 211 -8.72 -4.53 -11.93
CA SER A 211 -8.79 -3.06 -11.96
C SER A 211 -8.39 -2.51 -13.33
N LEU A 212 -7.29 -2.97 -13.90
CA LEU A 212 -6.83 -2.52 -15.21
C LEU A 212 -7.84 -2.83 -16.33
N ARG A 213 -8.43 -4.03 -16.33
CA ARG A 213 -9.48 -4.43 -17.29
C ARG A 213 -10.74 -3.60 -17.13
N ARG A 214 -11.15 -3.33 -15.88
CA ARG A 214 -12.27 -2.45 -15.60
C ARG A 214 -11.99 -1.03 -16.11
N ASN A 215 -10.85 -0.46 -15.77
CA ASN A 215 -10.49 0.91 -16.14
C ASN A 215 -10.40 1.08 -17.66
N ALA A 216 -9.89 0.10 -18.38
CA ALA A 216 -9.85 0.10 -19.85
C ALA A 216 -11.23 0.13 -20.53
N ARG A 217 -12.30 -0.26 -19.79
CA ARG A 217 -13.70 -0.26 -20.29
C ARG A 217 -14.49 0.97 -19.86
N LEU A 218 -13.90 1.88 -19.07
CA LEU A 218 -14.59 3.09 -18.63
C LEU A 218 -14.83 4.00 -19.85
N ARG A 219 -16.10 4.41 -20.01
CA ARG A 219 -16.47 5.41 -21.02
C ARG A 219 -16.48 6.79 -20.36
N PRO A 220 -15.98 7.83 -21.02
CA PRO A 220 -16.10 9.21 -20.52
C PRO A 220 -17.58 9.55 -20.27
N THR A 221 -17.86 10.24 -19.16
CA THR A 221 -19.22 10.71 -18.84
C THR A 221 -19.54 12.03 -19.48
N SER A 222 -18.52 12.75 -19.91
CA SER A 222 -18.64 14.06 -20.58
C SER A 222 -17.63 14.14 -21.73
N SER A 223 -17.96 14.94 -22.74
CA SER A 223 -17.11 15.27 -23.86
C SER A 223 -16.81 16.76 -23.84
N LEU A 224 -15.89 17.24 -24.68
CA LEU A 224 -15.60 18.65 -24.81
C LEU A 224 -16.86 19.43 -25.22
N GLN A 225 -17.69 18.86 -26.12
CA GLN A 225 -18.97 19.43 -26.53
C GLN A 225 -19.93 19.63 -25.37
N THR A 226 -20.07 18.62 -24.51
CA THR A 226 -20.97 18.72 -23.34
C THR A 226 -20.41 19.62 -22.24
N ALA A 227 -19.09 19.71 -22.12
CA ALA A 227 -18.43 20.52 -21.09
C ALA A 227 -18.58 22.03 -21.35
N ILE A 228 -18.50 22.46 -22.63
CA ILE A 228 -18.59 23.87 -23.00
C ILE A 228 -19.92 24.25 -23.68
N GLY A 229 -20.82 23.30 -23.92
CA GLY A 229 -22.14 23.52 -24.51
C GLY A 229 -22.13 23.81 -26.03
N VAL A 230 -21.01 23.61 -26.72
CA VAL A 230 -20.88 23.87 -28.17
C VAL A 230 -21.05 22.57 -28.94
N LYS A 231 -22.04 22.52 -29.83
CA LYS A 231 -22.35 21.34 -30.66
C LYS A 231 -21.55 21.33 -31.99
N HIS A 232 -20.23 21.48 -31.92
CA HIS A 232 -19.39 21.43 -33.12
C HIS A 232 -18.53 20.14 -33.08
N PRO A 233 -18.32 19.45 -34.21
CA PRO A 233 -17.54 18.20 -34.24
C PRO A 233 -16.05 18.43 -33.92
N THR A 234 -15.51 19.58 -34.30
CA THR A 234 -14.12 19.96 -34.02
C THR A 234 -14.09 21.20 -33.16
N ILE A 235 -13.69 21.03 -31.92
CA ILE A 235 -13.50 22.12 -30.95
C ILE A 235 -12.02 22.19 -30.63
N ARG A 236 -11.44 23.38 -30.84
CA ARG A 236 -10.03 23.64 -30.57
C ARG A 236 -9.90 24.84 -29.67
N GLN A 237 -9.16 24.70 -28.60
CA GLN A 237 -8.80 25.83 -27.75
C GLN A 237 -7.69 26.64 -28.43
N THR A 238 -7.94 27.90 -28.72
CA THR A 238 -7.00 28.80 -29.41
C THR A 238 -6.12 29.58 -28.43
N ALA A 239 -6.59 29.81 -27.21
CA ALA A 239 -5.85 30.49 -26.16
C ALA A 239 -6.27 30.02 -24.76
N LEU A 240 -5.35 30.06 -23.80
CA LEU A 240 -5.62 29.79 -22.37
C LEU A 240 -6.12 31.03 -21.63
N GLY A 241 -6.23 32.17 -22.29
CA GLY A 241 -6.50 33.47 -21.66
C GLY A 241 -5.28 34.05 -20.96
N PHE A 242 -5.47 35.16 -20.23
CA PHE A 242 -4.39 35.92 -19.60
C PHE A 242 -3.60 35.11 -18.56
N ILE A 243 -4.23 34.15 -17.87
CA ILE A 243 -3.63 33.39 -16.77
C ILE A 243 -2.71 32.24 -17.24
N GLY A 244 -2.66 31.91 -18.51
CA GLY A 244 -1.66 31.03 -19.13
C GLY A 244 -1.60 29.58 -18.68
N GLY A 245 -2.57 29.07 -17.96
CA GLY A 245 -2.66 27.69 -17.49
C GLY A 245 -3.12 27.59 -16.06
N SER A 246 -3.78 26.52 -15.71
CA SER A 246 -4.20 26.21 -14.34
C SER A 246 -3.27 25.19 -13.70
N PHE A 247 -3.42 24.99 -12.39
CA PHE A 247 -2.70 23.91 -11.70
C PHE A 247 -3.04 22.54 -12.31
N ASN A 248 -4.23 22.35 -12.89
CA ASN A 248 -4.63 21.10 -13.56
C ASN A 248 -3.73 20.76 -14.75
N THR A 249 -3.26 21.74 -15.51
CA THR A 249 -2.34 21.52 -16.65
C THR A 249 -0.93 21.16 -16.19
N ARG A 250 -0.57 21.46 -14.93
CA ARG A 250 0.73 21.16 -14.33
C ARG A 250 0.69 19.90 -13.45
N GLU A 251 -0.37 19.73 -12.67
CA GLU A 251 -0.47 18.67 -11.68
C GLU A 251 -1.13 17.40 -12.21
N PHE A 252 -2.07 17.51 -13.15
CA PHE A 252 -2.62 16.34 -13.79
C PHE A 252 -1.73 15.96 -14.95
N PHE A 253 -1.49 14.67 -15.11
CA PHE A 253 -0.66 14.10 -16.17
C PHE A 253 -1.38 14.24 -17.52
N HIS A 254 -1.54 15.49 -17.91
CA HIS A 254 -2.19 15.92 -19.13
C HIS A 254 -1.18 15.71 -20.27
N HIS A 255 -1.56 15.08 -21.37
CA HIS A 255 -0.69 14.75 -22.51
C HIS A 255 0.49 13.79 -22.24
N ALA A 256 0.41 12.94 -21.20
CA ALA A 256 1.40 11.88 -21.03
C ALA A 256 1.50 11.01 -22.29
N ARG A 257 2.72 10.83 -22.77
CA ARG A 257 2.96 9.97 -23.94
C ARG A 257 2.48 8.54 -23.66
N ARG A 258 1.51 8.06 -24.43
CA ARG A 258 0.94 6.70 -24.29
C ARG A 258 1.99 5.58 -24.21
N PRO A 259 3.15 5.65 -24.94
CA PRO A 259 4.22 4.66 -24.80
C PRO A 259 4.80 4.59 -23.38
N VAL A 260 5.01 5.73 -22.71
CA VAL A 260 5.55 5.76 -21.33
C VAL A 260 4.59 5.05 -20.35
N LEU A 261 3.30 5.37 -20.40
CA LEU A 261 2.30 4.71 -19.57
C LEU A 261 2.25 3.19 -19.83
N ARG A 262 2.37 2.78 -21.10
CA ARG A 262 2.40 1.36 -21.45
C ARG A 262 3.65 0.66 -20.92
N MET A 263 4.82 1.29 -21.02
CA MET A 263 6.08 0.78 -20.50
C MET A 263 6.02 0.61 -18.98
N VAL A 264 5.58 1.64 -18.23
CA VAL A 264 5.45 1.57 -16.77
C VAL A 264 4.43 0.50 -16.37
N LYS A 265 3.32 0.35 -17.11
CA LYS A 265 2.34 -0.71 -16.85
C LYS A 265 2.95 -2.11 -16.93
N TRP A 266 3.68 -2.42 -17.98
CA TRP A 266 4.31 -3.74 -18.12
C TRP A 266 5.45 -3.94 -17.13
N PHE A 267 6.22 -2.89 -16.85
CA PHE A 267 7.27 -2.94 -15.84
C PHE A 267 6.73 -3.28 -14.47
N PHE A 268 5.69 -2.57 -13.98
CA PHE A 268 5.17 -2.86 -12.65
C PHE A 268 4.48 -4.23 -12.58
N LEU A 269 3.80 -4.69 -13.63
CA LEU A 269 3.22 -6.04 -13.65
C LEU A 269 4.30 -7.11 -13.54
N ALA A 270 5.40 -6.96 -14.25
CA ALA A 270 6.53 -7.88 -14.16
C ALA A 270 7.21 -7.80 -12.78
N ALA A 271 7.56 -6.60 -12.32
CA ALA A 271 8.37 -6.38 -11.11
C ALA A 271 7.57 -6.54 -9.80
N SER A 272 6.28 -6.20 -9.76
CA SER A 272 5.48 -6.39 -8.53
C SER A 272 4.96 -7.80 -8.36
N PHE A 273 4.80 -8.57 -9.44
CA PHE A 273 4.11 -9.87 -9.37
C PHE A 273 4.91 -11.00 -9.97
N VAL A 274 5.21 -10.96 -11.29
CA VAL A 274 5.80 -12.13 -11.99
C VAL A 274 7.18 -12.47 -11.47
N LEU A 275 8.10 -11.51 -11.46
CA LEU A 275 9.47 -11.72 -10.99
C LEU A 275 9.54 -12.11 -9.51
N PRO A 276 8.81 -11.44 -8.59
CA PRO A 276 8.77 -11.89 -7.19
C PRO A 276 8.22 -13.30 -7.02
N LEU A 277 7.18 -13.70 -7.75
CA LEU A 277 6.67 -15.08 -7.69
C LEU A 277 7.71 -16.10 -8.13
N LEU A 278 8.45 -15.82 -9.20
CA LEU A 278 9.53 -16.69 -9.68
C LEU A 278 10.69 -16.76 -8.67
N LEU A 279 11.08 -15.62 -8.09
CA LEU A 279 12.15 -15.55 -7.10
C LEU A 279 11.75 -16.22 -5.77
N LEU A 280 10.50 -16.05 -5.32
CA LEU A 280 9.98 -16.78 -4.14
C LEU A 280 9.95 -18.28 -4.38
N ALA A 281 9.50 -18.72 -5.56
CA ALA A 281 9.52 -20.13 -5.93
C ALA A 281 10.94 -20.69 -5.97
N ALA A 282 11.90 -19.98 -6.56
CA ALA A 282 13.31 -20.38 -6.58
C ALA A 282 13.92 -20.41 -5.17
N GLY A 283 13.60 -19.43 -4.32
CA GLY A 283 14.02 -19.37 -2.92
C GLY A 283 13.51 -20.57 -2.12
N LEU A 284 12.25 -20.96 -2.32
CA LEU A 284 11.65 -22.12 -1.65
C LEU A 284 12.19 -23.45 -2.17
N SER A 285 12.33 -23.62 -3.50
CA SER A 285 12.70 -24.92 -4.09
C SER A 285 14.20 -25.23 -3.99
N ALA A 286 15.04 -24.20 -4.14
CA ALA A 286 16.51 -24.36 -4.14
C ALA A 286 17.18 -23.88 -2.83
N GLY A 287 16.42 -23.42 -1.83
CA GLY A 287 16.97 -22.89 -0.58
C GLY A 287 17.80 -21.62 -0.76
N LEU A 288 17.56 -20.86 -1.84
CA LEU A 288 18.36 -19.69 -2.19
C LEU A 288 17.92 -18.45 -1.41
N ALA A 289 18.59 -18.18 -0.29
CA ALA A 289 18.36 -16.99 0.54
C ALA A 289 18.38 -15.67 -0.24
N VAL A 290 19.34 -15.53 -1.17
CA VAL A 290 19.48 -14.35 -2.02
C VAL A 290 18.24 -14.13 -2.89
N ALA A 291 17.59 -15.19 -3.37
CA ALA A 291 16.38 -15.07 -4.18
C ALA A 291 15.22 -14.45 -3.38
N LEU A 292 15.08 -14.76 -2.09
CA LEU A 292 14.06 -14.19 -1.22
C LEU A 292 14.29 -12.69 -0.96
N ILE A 293 15.54 -12.28 -0.76
CA ILE A 293 15.91 -10.88 -0.61
C ILE A 293 15.65 -10.11 -1.90
N LEU A 294 16.08 -10.66 -3.03
CA LEU A 294 15.83 -10.06 -4.35
C LEU A 294 14.35 -9.99 -4.67
N ALA A 295 13.55 -10.98 -4.24
CA ALA A 295 12.09 -10.93 -4.40
C ALA A 295 11.49 -9.69 -3.76
N PHE A 296 11.90 -9.34 -2.53
CA PHE A 296 11.43 -8.12 -1.87
C PHE A 296 11.89 -6.85 -2.59
N ILE A 297 13.18 -6.76 -2.94
CA ILE A 297 13.74 -5.57 -3.59
C ILE A 297 13.03 -5.31 -4.93
N VAL A 298 12.91 -6.33 -5.78
CA VAL A 298 12.25 -6.23 -7.08
C VAL A 298 10.78 -5.91 -6.92
N GLN A 299 10.08 -6.56 -5.97
CA GLN A 299 8.69 -6.28 -5.69
C GLN A 299 8.47 -4.84 -5.23
N TYR A 300 9.33 -4.32 -4.36
CA TYR A 300 9.22 -2.94 -3.88
C TYR A 300 9.45 -1.92 -4.99
N CYS A 301 10.44 -2.13 -5.85
CA CYS A 301 10.64 -1.31 -7.06
C CYS A 301 9.40 -1.34 -7.98
N GLY A 302 8.82 -2.52 -8.15
CA GLY A 302 7.56 -2.70 -8.87
C GLY A 302 6.40 -1.93 -8.25
N LEU A 303 6.28 -1.95 -6.90
CA LEU A 303 5.23 -1.23 -6.18
C LEU A 303 5.35 0.29 -6.32
N LEU A 304 6.56 0.84 -6.33
CA LEU A 304 6.77 2.26 -6.60
C LEU A 304 6.25 2.64 -7.99
N ALA A 305 6.53 1.82 -9.00
CA ALA A 305 6.05 2.02 -10.36
C ALA A 305 4.53 1.79 -10.47
N GLU A 306 3.98 0.81 -9.75
CA GLU A 306 2.54 0.56 -9.67
C GLU A 306 1.81 1.76 -9.07
N ARG A 307 2.32 2.31 -7.98
CA ARG A 307 1.73 3.47 -7.31
C ARG A 307 1.83 4.73 -8.18
N TRP A 308 2.95 4.90 -8.87
CA TRP A 308 3.09 5.94 -9.88
C TRP A 308 2.04 5.80 -10.98
N PHE A 309 1.85 4.58 -11.51
CA PHE A 309 0.85 4.31 -12.54
C PHE A 309 -0.57 4.53 -12.04
N PHE A 310 -0.88 4.12 -10.80
CA PHE A 310 -2.18 4.35 -10.17
C PHE A 310 -2.57 5.83 -10.15
N PHE A 311 -1.62 6.71 -9.83
CA PHE A 311 -1.87 8.16 -9.88
C PHE A 311 -1.95 8.68 -11.31
N ALA A 312 -1.06 8.25 -12.19
CA ALA A 312 -0.99 8.71 -13.56
C ALA A 312 -2.21 8.30 -14.41
N GLU A 313 -2.79 7.10 -14.14
CA GLU A 313 -3.93 6.56 -14.88
C GLU A 313 -5.22 7.39 -14.68
N ALA A 314 -5.37 8.06 -13.54
CA ALA A 314 -6.59 8.76 -13.19
C ALA A 314 -6.79 10.03 -14.04
N ASN A 315 -7.96 10.14 -14.66
CA ASN A 315 -8.37 11.24 -15.52
C ASN A 315 -9.31 12.18 -14.77
N HIS A 316 -8.86 13.40 -14.50
CA HIS A 316 -9.70 14.41 -13.84
C HIS A 316 -10.67 15.03 -14.86
N PRO A 317 -11.98 15.14 -14.57
CA PRO A 317 -12.95 15.71 -15.52
C PRO A 317 -12.61 17.13 -15.99
N GLN A 318 -11.94 17.93 -15.18
CA GLN A 318 -11.48 19.27 -15.56
C GLN A 318 -10.48 19.27 -16.72
N ASN A 319 -9.81 18.16 -17.03
CA ASN A 319 -8.88 18.07 -18.16
C ASN A 319 -9.57 18.36 -19.49
N LEU A 320 -10.91 18.18 -19.59
CA LEU A 320 -11.69 18.52 -20.77
C LEU A 320 -11.63 20.02 -21.12
N TYR A 321 -11.49 20.90 -20.11
CA TYR A 321 -11.40 22.34 -20.34
C TYR A 321 -10.03 22.82 -20.77
N TYR A 322 -9.01 21.95 -20.68
CA TYR A 322 -7.62 22.26 -21.00
C TYR A 322 -7.07 21.30 -22.05
N ALA A 323 -7.95 20.72 -22.87
CA ALA A 323 -7.59 19.86 -23.98
C ALA A 323 -6.87 20.68 -25.04
N GLY A 324 -5.57 20.56 -25.06
CA GLY A 324 -4.65 20.91 -26.11
C GLY A 324 -4.78 22.30 -26.75
N ILE A 325 -3.90 23.20 -26.35
CA ILE A 325 -3.55 24.31 -27.23
C ILE A 325 -2.60 23.74 -28.28
N GLY A 326 -3.10 23.54 -29.49
CA GLY A 326 -2.27 23.30 -30.66
C GLY A 326 -1.63 21.90 -30.76
N GLU A 327 -2.42 20.83 -30.78
CA GLU A 327 -2.06 19.65 -31.56
C GLU A 327 -2.35 19.87 -33.03
#